data_ff9f786caa120e4a19e8214a571cb0b2
#
_entry.id   ff9f786caa120e4a19e8214a571cb0b2
#
_cell.length_a   1.000
_cell.length_b   1.000
_cell.length_c   1.000
_cell.angle_alpha   90.00
_cell.angle_beta   90.00
_cell.angle_gamma   90.00
#
_symmetry.space_group_name_H-M   'P 1'
#
loop_
_entity.id
_entity.type
_entity.pdbx_description
1 polymer ?
#
loop_
_entity_poly.entity_id
_entity_poly.type
_entity_poly.pdbx_seq_one_letter_code
_entity_poly.pdbx_strand_id
1 'polypeptide(L)'
;MKKNLLLMAAVVLACMVSCKGKTEEKKLAEFNEWNQTFVENYRARLVALQDDAEAAEAFADSAYNAYLDYNKKALKENLNNAVGVASLKEVYSDLEDDELEKILGKFTAPLTGQDSAFVASLKEGVQSRKGTAEGQMFTDFEIDGVKFSDFVGKGKYVIVDFWASWCGPCRREMPNLRAVYEEFKGDNFDMLSVAVWDKLEDTIKAAEEENITWNQIQNAQRVPTDIYGIEGIPHIILFGPDGTIVKRGLRGEEIRKAVAEALGK
;
A
#
# COMPACT_ATOMS: atom_id res chain seq x y z
N MET A 1 19.50 -24.94 -18.09
CA MET A 1 18.78 -23.81 -17.52
C MET A 1 17.51 -23.42 -18.30
N LYS A 2 17.50 -23.29 -19.63
CA LYS A 2 16.29 -22.92 -20.42
C LYS A 2 15.12 -23.93 -20.38
N LYS A 3 15.34 -25.21 -20.07
CA LYS A 3 14.27 -26.24 -20.05
C LYS A 3 13.29 -26.13 -18.87
N ASN A 4 13.72 -25.61 -17.71
CA ASN A 4 12.84 -25.52 -16.52
C ASN A 4 11.96 -24.26 -16.52
N LEU A 5 12.40 -23.18 -17.21
CA LEU A 5 11.56 -22.00 -17.43
C LEU A 5 10.40 -22.31 -18.39
N LEU A 6 10.65 -23.17 -19.37
CA LEU A 6 9.62 -23.68 -20.29
C LEU A 6 8.59 -24.60 -19.60
N LEU A 7 8.98 -25.30 -18.54
CA LEU A 7 8.02 -26.15 -17.78
C LEU A 7 7.03 -25.29 -16.97
N MET A 8 7.47 -24.16 -16.37
CA MET A 8 6.53 -23.25 -15.69
C MET A 8 5.59 -22.56 -16.69
N ALA A 9 6.10 -22.13 -17.84
CA ALA A 9 5.29 -21.56 -18.93
C ALA A 9 4.31 -22.59 -19.53
N ALA A 10 4.69 -23.86 -19.59
CA ALA A 10 3.85 -24.94 -20.14
C ALA A 10 2.69 -25.34 -19.20
N VAL A 11 2.88 -25.26 -17.88
CA VAL A 11 1.81 -25.48 -16.90
C VAL A 11 0.77 -24.35 -16.97
N VAL A 12 1.20 -23.11 -17.22
CA VAL A 12 0.31 -21.94 -17.41
C VAL A 12 -0.61 -22.12 -18.63
N LEU A 13 -0.14 -22.76 -19.72
CA LEU A 13 -0.94 -22.90 -20.94
C LEU A 13 -1.96 -24.06 -20.87
N ALA A 14 -1.67 -25.12 -20.12
CA ALA A 14 -2.50 -26.31 -20.10
C ALA A 14 -3.83 -26.15 -19.31
N CYS A 15 -3.88 -25.29 -18.29
CA CYS A 15 -5.08 -25.07 -17.49
C CYS A 15 -6.15 -24.17 -18.14
N MET A 16 -5.78 -23.41 -19.18
CA MET A 16 -6.69 -22.42 -19.80
C MET A 16 -7.61 -23.00 -20.88
N VAL A 17 -7.40 -24.22 -21.35
CA VAL A 17 -8.06 -24.72 -22.58
C VAL A 17 -9.36 -25.48 -22.31
N SER A 18 -9.76 -25.73 -21.05
CA SER A 18 -10.91 -26.61 -20.76
C SER A 18 -11.97 -26.03 -19.82
N CYS A 19 -12.41 -24.79 -20.01
CA CYS A 19 -13.44 -24.18 -19.15
C CYS A 19 -14.90 -24.43 -19.58
N LYS A 20 -15.16 -25.06 -20.70
CA LYS A 20 -16.56 -25.38 -21.10
C LYS A 20 -17.04 -26.61 -20.35
N GLY A 21 -18.00 -26.40 -19.41
CA GLY A 21 -18.70 -27.47 -18.70
C GLY A 21 -18.26 -27.77 -17.26
N LYS A 22 -17.32 -26.98 -16.67
CA LYS A 22 -16.93 -27.11 -15.25
C LYS A 22 -17.88 -26.35 -14.34
N THR A 23 -18.21 -26.89 -13.17
CA THR A 23 -18.91 -26.13 -12.11
C THR A 23 -18.04 -25.00 -11.56
N GLU A 24 -18.65 -23.96 -10.98
CA GLU A 24 -17.91 -22.85 -10.36
C GLU A 24 -16.97 -23.35 -9.25
N GLU A 25 -17.41 -24.26 -8.41
CA GLU A 25 -16.59 -24.89 -7.37
C GLU A 25 -15.33 -25.54 -7.93
N LYS A 26 -15.46 -26.26 -9.05
CA LYS A 26 -14.31 -26.91 -9.69
C LYS A 26 -13.33 -25.89 -10.27
N LYS A 27 -13.84 -24.81 -10.86
CA LYS A 27 -12.99 -23.72 -11.38
C LYS A 27 -12.22 -23.01 -10.25
N LEU A 28 -12.89 -22.76 -9.13
CA LEU A 28 -12.27 -22.16 -7.94
C LEU A 28 -11.22 -23.09 -7.32
N ALA A 29 -11.51 -24.40 -7.23
CA ALA A 29 -10.57 -25.38 -6.72
C ALA A 29 -9.29 -25.43 -7.58
N GLU A 30 -9.43 -25.48 -8.91
CA GLU A 30 -8.30 -25.48 -9.84
C GLU A 30 -7.48 -24.16 -9.76
N PHE A 31 -8.15 -23.02 -9.60
CA PHE A 31 -7.50 -21.73 -9.40
C PHE A 31 -6.66 -21.70 -8.11
N ASN A 32 -7.25 -22.17 -7.00
CA ASN A 32 -6.57 -22.23 -5.71
C ASN A 32 -5.39 -23.22 -5.73
N GLU A 33 -5.57 -24.40 -6.34
CA GLU A 33 -4.51 -25.40 -6.52
C GLU A 33 -3.34 -24.82 -7.32
N TRP A 34 -3.62 -24.07 -8.39
CA TRP A 34 -2.57 -23.41 -9.17
C TRP A 34 -1.79 -22.42 -8.32
N ASN A 35 -2.46 -21.51 -7.58
CA ASN A 35 -1.80 -20.51 -6.73
C ASN A 35 -0.96 -21.19 -5.64
N GLN A 36 -1.49 -22.21 -4.99
CA GLN A 36 -0.74 -22.98 -3.98
C GLN A 36 0.51 -23.64 -4.58
N THR A 37 0.36 -24.33 -5.68
CA THR A 37 1.46 -25.00 -6.39
C THR A 37 2.52 -24.00 -6.85
N PHE A 38 2.09 -22.82 -7.32
CA PHE A 38 2.99 -21.76 -7.70
C PHE A 38 3.86 -21.30 -6.51
N VAL A 39 3.23 -21.01 -5.36
CA VAL A 39 3.94 -20.58 -4.14
C VAL A 39 4.91 -21.64 -3.63
N GLU A 40 4.51 -22.92 -3.65
CA GLU A 40 5.38 -24.04 -3.25
C GLU A 40 6.63 -24.13 -4.16
N ASN A 41 6.43 -24.09 -5.48
CA ASN A 41 7.52 -24.12 -6.46
C ASN A 41 8.43 -22.90 -6.37
N TYR A 42 7.85 -21.72 -6.15
CA TYR A 42 8.61 -20.47 -5.93
C TYR A 42 9.55 -20.60 -4.73
N ARG A 43 9.02 -21.03 -3.58
CA ARG A 43 9.81 -21.24 -2.36
C ARG A 43 10.92 -22.27 -2.55
N ALA A 44 10.60 -23.41 -3.15
CA ALA A 44 11.59 -24.45 -3.43
C ALA A 44 12.72 -23.95 -4.34
N ARG A 45 12.40 -23.11 -5.32
CA ARG A 45 13.38 -22.55 -6.24
C ARG A 45 14.26 -21.50 -5.57
N LEU A 46 13.70 -20.63 -4.71
CA LEU A 46 14.51 -19.68 -3.94
C LEU A 46 15.49 -20.38 -3.01
N VAL A 47 15.07 -21.44 -2.33
CA VAL A 47 15.97 -22.27 -1.52
C VAL A 47 17.11 -22.86 -2.35
N ALA A 48 16.81 -23.30 -3.58
CA ALA A 48 17.84 -23.84 -4.48
C ALA A 48 18.79 -22.76 -5.05
N LEU A 49 18.46 -21.49 -4.93
CA LEU A 49 19.26 -20.34 -5.38
C LEU A 49 19.87 -19.54 -4.21
N GLN A 50 19.80 -20.05 -2.99
CA GLN A 50 20.23 -19.32 -1.78
C GLN A 50 21.68 -18.82 -1.82
N ASP A 51 22.55 -19.49 -2.58
CA ASP A 51 23.98 -19.17 -2.71
C ASP A 51 24.29 -18.28 -3.93
N ASP A 52 23.26 -17.89 -4.73
CA ASP A 52 23.39 -17.06 -5.92
C ASP A 52 22.33 -15.94 -5.86
N ALA A 53 22.68 -14.84 -5.22
CA ALA A 53 21.77 -13.72 -4.95
C ALA A 53 21.23 -13.06 -6.25
N GLU A 54 22.07 -12.92 -7.28
CA GLU A 54 21.68 -12.35 -8.56
C GLU A 54 20.67 -13.24 -9.30
N ALA A 55 20.93 -14.56 -9.31
CA ALA A 55 19.98 -15.51 -9.91
C ALA A 55 18.69 -15.63 -9.11
N ALA A 56 18.74 -15.49 -7.77
CA ALA A 56 17.57 -15.50 -6.91
C ALA A 56 16.69 -14.27 -7.13
N GLU A 57 17.27 -13.07 -7.24
CA GLU A 57 16.56 -11.82 -7.51
C GLU A 57 15.90 -11.85 -8.91
N ALA A 58 16.65 -12.17 -9.94
CA ALA A 58 16.13 -12.29 -11.31
C ALA A 58 15.01 -13.33 -11.43
N PHE A 59 15.11 -14.44 -10.68
CA PHE A 59 14.04 -15.44 -10.61
C PHE A 59 12.82 -14.90 -9.86
N ALA A 60 13.01 -14.21 -8.73
CA ALA A 60 11.92 -13.65 -7.94
C ALA A 60 11.08 -12.66 -8.76
N ASP A 61 11.73 -11.73 -9.45
CA ASP A 61 11.08 -10.74 -10.32
C ASP A 61 10.29 -11.41 -11.46
N SER A 62 10.91 -12.36 -12.14
CA SER A 62 10.24 -13.08 -13.23
C SER A 62 9.05 -13.90 -12.75
N ALA A 63 9.18 -14.57 -11.60
CA ALA A 63 8.12 -15.36 -11.01
C ALA A 63 6.96 -14.48 -10.51
N TYR A 64 7.28 -13.35 -9.86
CA TYR A 64 6.26 -12.40 -9.42
C TYR A 64 5.44 -11.85 -10.58
N ASN A 65 6.08 -11.41 -11.64
CA ASN A 65 5.39 -10.95 -12.85
C ASN A 65 4.48 -12.04 -13.45
N ALA A 66 4.95 -13.29 -13.53
CA ALA A 66 4.14 -14.40 -14.03
C ALA A 66 2.93 -14.69 -13.13
N TYR A 67 3.10 -14.57 -11.81
CA TYR A 67 2.01 -14.70 -10.84
C TYR A 67 0.95 -13.61 -11.01
N LEU A 68 1.37 -12.36 -11.12
CA LEU A 68 0.48 -11.23 -11.35
C LEU A 68 -0.27 -11.36 -12.67
N ASP A 69 0.42 -11.70 -13.76
CA ASP A 69 -0.21 -11.86 -15.08
C ASP A 69 -1.30 -12.92 -15.08
N TYR A 70 -1.03 -14.07 -14.44
CA TYR A 70 -2.03 -15.13 -14.30
C TYR A 70 -3.25 -14.67 -13.52
N ASN A 71 -3.04 -14.08 -12.32
CA ASN A 71 -4.11 -13.65 -11.45
C ASN A 71 -4.89 -12.46 -12.02
N LYS A 72 -4.24 -11.48 -12.65
CA LYS A 72 -4.90 -10.37 -13.35
C LYS A 72 -5.74 -10.84 -14.53
N LYS A 73 -5.27 -11.85 -15.26
CA LYS A 73 -6.05 -12.46 -16.34
C LYS A 73 -7.26 -13.21 -15.79
N ALA A 74 -7.06 -14.04 -14.76
CA ALA A 74 -8.15 -14.77 -14.11
C ALA A 74 -9.22 -13.81 -13.57
N LEU A 75 -8.83 -12.69 -12.96
CA LEU A 75 -9.73 -11.63 -12.50
C LEU A 75 -10.57 -11.08 -13.65
N LYS A 76 -9.93 -10.67 -14.75
CA LYS A 76 -10.61 -10.05 -15.91
C LYS A 76 -11.63 -10.99 -16.57
N GLU A 77 -11.36 -12.27 -16.56
CA GLU A 77 -12.21 -13.31 -17.16
C GLU A 77 -13.36 -13.78 -16.22
N ASN A 78 -13.31 -13.43 -14.92
CA ASN A 78 -14.20 -14.01 -13.90
C ASN A 78 -14.87 -12.97 -12.98
N LEU A 79 -15.17 -11.77 -13.46
CA LEU A 79 -15.77 -10.68 -12.65
C LEU A 79 -17.15 -11.02 -12.06
N ASN A 80 -17.76 -12.13 -12.43
CA ASN A 80 -19.11 -12.54 -12.06
C ASN A 80 -19.16 -13.83 -11.22
N ASN A 81 -18.05 -14.34 -10.72
CA ASN A 81 -17.99 -15.61 -9.99
C ASN A 81 -16.90 -15.64 -8.91
N ALA A 82 -16.83 -16.75 -8.16
CA ALA A 82 -15.92 -16.92 -7.02
C ALA A 82 -14.42 -16.87 -7.41
N VAL A 83 -14.05 -17.26 -8.62
CA VAL A 83 -12.66 -17.13 -9.11
C VAL A 83 -12.26 -15.67 -9.19
N GLY A 84 -13.16 -14.79 -9.63
CA GLY A 84 -12.91 -13.36 -9.66
C GLY A 84 -12.67 -12.75 -8.27
N VAL A 85 -13.43 -13.20 -7.25
CA VAL A 85 -13.20 -12.78 -5.85
C VAL A 85 -11.82 -13.24 -5.38
N ALA A 86 -11.49 -14.51 -5.60
CA ALA A 86 -10.20 -15.06 -5.22
C ALA A 86 -9.05 -14.34 -5.93
N SER A 87 -9.15 -14.13 -7.25
CA SER A 87 -8.14 -13.42 -8.03
C SER A 87 -7.98 -11.96 -7.58
N LEU A 88 -9.07 -11.27 -7.24
CA LEU A 88 -9.01 -9.89 -6.74
C LEU A 88 -8.19 -9.80 -5.44
N LYS A 89 -8.35 -10.77 -4.54
CA LYS A 89 -7.56 -10.85 -3.29
C LYS A 89 -6.07 -11.01 -3.53
N GLU A 90 -5.68 -11.65 -4.64
CA GLU A 90 -4.26 -11.87 -4.98
C GLU A 90 -3.58 -10.66 -5.64
N VAL A 91 -4.36 -9.74 -6.25
CA VAL A 91 -3.77 -8.68 -7.07
C VAL A 91 -4.21 -7.26 -6.75
N TYR A 92 -5.13 -7.04 -5.80
CA TYR A 92 -5.69 -5.72 -5.57
C TYR A 92 -4.62 -4.66 -5.22
N SER A 93 -3.57 -5.04 -4.49
CA SER A 93 -2.45 -4.16 -4.12
C SER A 93 -1.53 -3.79 -5.28
N ASP A 94 -1.62 -4.53 -6.39
CA ASP A 94 -0.82 -4.33 -7.61
C ASP A 94 -1.64 -3.71 -8.75
N LEU A 95 -2.80 -3.19 -8.43
CA LEU A 95 -3.66 -2.47 -9.35
C LEU A 95 -3.64 -0.97 -9.02
N GLU A 96 -3.44 -0.14 -10.03
CA GLU A 96 -3.62 1.30 -9.89
C GLU A 96 -5.10 1.63 -9.56
N ASP A 97 -5.34 2.69 -8.80
CA ASP A 97 -6.68 3.06 -8.35
C ASP A 97 -7.70 3.16 -9.48
N ASP A 98 -7.32 3.71 -10.63
CA ASP A 98 -8.19 3.82 -11.80
C ASP A 98 -8.52 2.46 -12.44
N GLU A 99 -7.58 1.51 -12.42
CA GLU A 99 -7.83 0.14 -12.89
C GLU A 99 -8.72 -0.60 -11.89
N LEU A 100 -8.42 -0.50 -10.61
CA LEU A 100 -9.19 -1.12 -9.53
C LEU A 100 -10.64 -0.60 -9.52
N GLU A 101 -10.85 0.71 -9.62
CA GLU A 101 -12.20 1.30 -9.70
C GLU A 101 -13.00 0.77 -10.89
N LYS A 102 -12.38 0.69 -12.08
CA LYS A 102 -13.02 0.13 -13.28
C LYS A 102 -13.40 -1.35 -13.12
N ILE A 103 -12.54 -2.12 -12.45
CA ILE A 103 -12.79 -3.54 -12.14
C ILE A 103 -13.96 -3.65 -11.16
N LEU A 104 -13.88 -2.91 -10.04
CA LEU A 104 -14.91 -2.91 -8.99
C LEU A 104 -16.27 -2.42 -9.50
N GLY A 105 -16.31 -1.50 -10.49
CA GLY A 105 -17.52 -1.05 -11.14
C GLY A 105 -18.18 -2.10 -12.05
N LYS A 106 -17.41 -3.07 -12.53
CA LYS A 106 -17.90 -4.19 -13.37
C LYS A 106 -18.08 -5.50 -12.60
N PHE A 107 -17.71 -5.49 -11.32
CA PHE A 107 -17.69 -6.70 -10.51
C PHE A 107 -19.11 -7.08 -10.10
N THR A 108 -19.60 -8.23 -10.60
CA THR A 108 -20.96 -8.74 -10.37
C THR A 108 -20.98 -10.11 -9.70
N ALA A 109 -19.83 -10.61 -9.21
CA ALA A 109 -19.76 -11.86 -8.48
C ALA A 109 -20.68 -11.81 -7.25
N PRO A 110 -21.36 -12.92 -6.92
CA PRO A 110 -22.12 -13.02 -5.69
C PRO A 110 -21.18 -12.88 -4.49
N LEU A 111 -21.40 -11.84 -3.67
CA LEU A 111 -20.59 -11.53 -2.49
C LEU A 111 -21.38 -11.84 -1.24
N THR A 112 -20.78 -12.53 -0.29
CA THR A 112 -21.35 -12.81 1.03
C THR A 112 -20.31 -12.64 2.13
N GLY A 113 -20.74 -12.29 3.33
CA GLY A 113 -19.88 -12.24 4.51
C GLY A 113 -18.60 -11.42 4.30
N GLN A 114 -17.44 -12.05 4.51
CA GLN A 114 -16.14 -11.41 4.43
C GLN A 114 -15.79 -10.89 3.03
N ASP A 115 -16.24 -11.55 1.97
CA ASP A 115 -15.98 -11.10 0.59
C ASP A 115 -16.72 -9.80 0.27
N SER A 116 -17.94 -9.65 0.79
CA SER A 116 -18.70 -8.38 0.67
C SER A 116 -17.99 -7.25 1.39
N ALA A 117 -17.53 -7.49 2.61
CA ALA A 117 -16.79 -6.49 3.41
C ALA A 117 -15.47 -6.12 2.73
N PHE A 118 -14.73 -7.10 2.19
CA PHE A 118 -13.49 -6.86 1.47
C PHE A 118 -13.69 -5.98 0.23
N VAL A 119 -14.65 -6.30 -0.63
CA VAL A 119 -14.94 -5.49 -1.83
C VAL A 119 -15.43 -4.09 -1.47
N ALA A 120 -16.23 -3.96 -0.39
CA ALA A 120 -16.65 -2.66 0.10
C ALA A 120 -15.46 -1.82 0.58
N SER A 121 -14.54 -2.40 1.37
CA SER A 121 -13.35 -1.70 1.84
C SER A 121 -12.43 -1.25 0.70
N LEU A 122 -12.29 -2.05 -0.36
CA LEU A 122 -11.54 -1.64 -1.55
C LEU A 122 -12.18 -0.43 -2.24
N LYS A 123 -13.51 -0.40 -2.37
CA LYS A 123 -14.22 0.76 -2.96
C LYS A 123 -14.02 2.02 -2.12
N GLU A 124 -14.16 1.91 -0.81
CA GLU A 124 -13.92 3.01 0.12
C GLU A 124 -12.47 3.49 0.06
N GLY A 125 -11.50 2.58 0.06
CA GLY A 125 -10.07 2.89 -0.03
C GLY A 125 -9.71 3.64 -1.33
N VAL A 126 -10.24 3.20 -2.48
CA VAL A 126 -10.05 3.91 -3.76
C VAL A 126 -10.62 5.32 -3.69
N GLN A 127 -11.83 5.51 -3.16
CA GLN A 127 -12.44 6.84 -3.04
C GLN A 127 -11.65 7.74 -2.08
N SER A 128 -11.19 7.20 -0.96
CA SER A 128 -10.34 7.93 0.00
C SER A 128 -9.02 8.37 -0.65
N ARG A 129 -8.32 7.48 -1.37
CA ARG A 129 -7.07 7.82 -2.08
C ARG A 129 -7.28 8.85 -3.17
N LYS A 130 -8.36 8.76 -3.94
CA LYS A 130 -8.71 9.76 -4.98
C LYS A 130 -9.11 11.11 -4.38
N GLY A 131 -9.85 11.11 -3.29
CA GLY A 131 -10.22 12.32 -2.56
C GLY A 131 -9.05 13.02 -1.87
N THR A 132 -7.97 12.29 -1.65
CA THR A 132 -6.73 12.78 -1.02
C THR A 132 -5.50 12.60 -1.92
N ALA A 133 -5.69 12.64 -3.24
CA ALA A 133 -4.60 12.61 -4.22
C ALA A 133 -3.81 13.93 -4.23
N GLU A 134 -2.64 13.93 -4.86
CA GLU A 134 -1.85 15.15 -5.09
C GLU A 134 -2.71 16.19 -5.82
N GLY A 135 -2.67 17.44 -5.37
CA GLY A 135 -3.49 18.53 -5.83
C GLY A 135 -4.86 18.68 -5.13
N GLN A 136 -5.30 17.71 -4.34
CA GLN A 136 -6.52 17.82 -3.54
C GLN A 136 -6.25 18.55 -2.21
N MET A 137 -7.30 19.11 -1.64
CA MET A 137 -7.25 19.69 -0.29
C MET A 137 -7.20 18.59 0.76
N PHE A 138 -6.55 18.87 1.89
CA PHE A 138 -6.59 17.96 3.03
C PHE A 138 -8.02 17.74 3.54
N THR A 139 -8.25 16.58 4.11
CA THR A 139 -9.48 16.28 4.83
C THR A 139 -9.18 16.32 6.32
N ASP A 140 -9.91 17.14 7.06
CA ASP A 140 -9.70 17.35 8.50
C ASP A 140 -10.18 16.14 9.32
N PHE A 141 -9.56 15.96 10.48
CA PHE A 141 -9.98 15.02 11.51
C PHE A 141 -9.58 15.54 12.89
N GLU A 142 -10.18 14.99 13.93
CA GLU A 142 -9.92 15.37 15.33
C GLU A 142 -9.65 14.11 16.16
N ILE A 143 -8.60 14.14 16.97
CA ILE A 143 -8.23 13.08 17.91
C ILE A 143 -8.00 13.70 19.28
N ASP A 144 -8.77 13.27 20.27
CA ASP A 144 -8.65 13.70 21.65
C ASP A 144 -8.66 15.25 21.81
N GLY A 145 -9.44 15.94 20.97
CA GLY A 145 -9.58 17.40 20.99
C GLY A 145 -8.53 18.17 20.19
N VAL A 146 -7.58 17.45 19.53
CA VAL A 146 -6.57 18.04 18.65
C VAL A 146 -7.01 17.86 17.20
N LYS A 147 -7.13 18.94 16.46
CA LYS A 147 -7.53 18.92 15.05
C LYS A 147 -6.29 18.86 14.13
N PHE A 148 -6.40 18.09 13.07
CA PHE A 148 -5.37 18.06 12.04
C PHE A 148 -5.18 19.43 11.40
N SER A 149 -6.28 20.17 11.23
CA SER A 149 -6.27 21.56 10.77
C SER A 149 -5.60 22.55 11.75
N ASP A 150 -5.20 22.17 12.95
CA ASP A 150 -4.39 23.02 13.83
C ASP A 150 -2.94 23.14 13.29
N PHE A 151 -2.49 22.19 12.47
CA PHE A 151 -1.14 22.10 11.92
C PHE A 151 -1.08 22.32 10.41
N VAL A 152 -2.05 21.79 9.65
CA VAL A 152 -2.08 21.82 8.18
C VAL A 152 -2.97 22.96 7.68
N GLY A 153 -2.58 23.62 6.59
CA GLY A 153 -3.33 24.76 6.02
C GLY A 153 -3.19 26.07 6.83
N LYS A 154 -2.08 26.23 7.57
CA LYS A 154 -1.80 27.40 8.40
C LYS A 154 -0.70 28.30 7.86
N GLY A 155 -0.50 28.30 6.54
CA GLY A 155 0.48 29.16 5.89
C GLY A 155 1.90 28.59 5.81
N LYS A 156 2.11 27.35 6.26
CA LYS A 156 3.38 26.63 6.17
C LYS A 156 3.25 25.37 5.34
N TYR A 157 4.34 24.96 4.71
CA TYR A 157 4.48 23.58 4.25
C TYR A 157 4.62 22.66 5.45
N VAL A 158 3.95 21.51 5.43
CA VAL A 158 3.98 20.54 6.52
C VAL A 158 4.24 19.15 5.97
N ILE A 159 5.31 18.50 6.44
CA ILE A 159 5.46 17.07 6.30
C ILE A 159 4.63 16.40 7.39
N VAL A 160 3.75 15.49 6.98
CA VAL A 160 3.00 14.62 7.88
C VAL A 160 3.47 13.19 7.71
N ASP A 161 3.97 12.60 8.79
CA ASP A 161 4.44 11.21 8.86
C ASP A 161 3.42 10.35 9.62
N PHE A 162 2.81 9.41 8.94
CA PHE A 162 1.94 8.38 9.55
C PHE A 162 2.79 7.18 9.92
N TRP A 163 2.87 6.89 11.22
CA TRP A 163 3.80 5.92 11.77
C TRP A 163 3.22 5.11 12.95
N ALA A 164 4.00 4.14 13.46
CA ALA A 164 3.68 3.41 14.69
C ALA A 164 4.98 2.95 15.39
N SER A 165 4.92 2.74 16.71
CA SER A 165 6.06 2.29 17.52
C SER A 165 6.63 0.95 17.09
N TRP A 166 5.76 0.04 16.68
CA TRP A 166 6.11 -1.31 16.21
C TRP A 166 6.60 -1.36 14.75
N CYS A 167 6.46 -0.25 14.00
CA CYS A 167 6.81 -0.17 12.58
C CYS A 167 8.32 0.00 12.40
N GLY A 168 9.04 -1.09 12.17
CA GLY A 168 10.48 -1.06 11.94
C GLY A 168 10.93 -0.16 10.79
N PRO A 169 10.29 -0.19 9.61
CA PRO A 169 10.59 0.76 8.52
C PRO A 169 10.37 2.22 8.91
N CYS A 170 9.30 2.56 9.68
CA CYS A 170 9.05 3.92 10.17
C CYS A 170 10.19 4.39 11.05
N ARG A 171 10.62 3.57 12.01
CA ARG A 171 11.74 3.90 12.90
C ARG A 171 13.05 4.09 12.14
N ARG A 172 13.29 3.35 11.07
CA ARG A 172 14.46 3.58 10.20
C ARG A 172 14.41 4.90 9.43
N GLU A 173 13.22 5.44 9.17
CA GLU A 173 13.04 6.74 8.52
C GLU A 173 13.23 7.93 9.47
N MET A 174 13.06 7.75 10.79
CA MET A 174 13.14 8.84 11.78
C MET A 174 14.44 9.65 11.75
N PRO A 175 15.65 9.07 11.57
CA PRO A 175 16.86 9.86 11.42
C PRO A 175 16.84 10.82 10.23
N ASN A 176 16.27 10.39 9.10
CA ASN A 176 16.11 11.22 7.91
C ASN A 176 15.08 12.33 8.14
N LEU A 177 13.91 12.02 8.71
CA LEU A 177 12.90 13.02 9.07
C LEU A 177 13.47 14.08 10.02
N ARG A 178 14.26 13.66 11.00
CA ARG A 178 14.94 14.58 11.93
C ARG A 178 15.91 15.51 11.20
N ALA A 179 16.69 14.98 10.27
CA ALA A 179 17.61 15.80 9.47
C ALA A 179 16.85 16.82 8.60
N VAL A 180 15.76 16.40 7.97
CA VAL A 180 14.88 17.30 7.19
C VAL A 180 14.26 18.38 8.08
N TYR A 181 13.76 18.00 9.26
CA TYR A 181 13.19 18.97 10.20
C TYR A 181 14.22 20.01 10.64
N GLU A 182 15.41 19.59 11.07
CA GLU A 182 16.46 20.50 11.50
C GLU A 182 16.95 21.42 10.38
N GLU A 183 16.99 20.96 9.13
CA GLU A 183 17.40 21.75 7.98
C GLU A 183 16.37 22.82 7.58
N PHE A 184 15.08 22.52 7.67
CA PHE A 184 14.03 23.36 7.07
C PHE A 184 13.09 24.04 8.08
N LYS A 185 13.04 23.60 9.36
CA LYS A 185 12.12 24.18 10.36
C LYS A 185 12.20 25.69 10.43
N GLY A 186 11.05 26.35 10.53
CA GLY A 186 10.98 27.79 10.60
C GLY A 186 9.61 28.36 10.24
N ASP A 187 9.61 29.59 9.74
CA ASP A 187 8.36 30.32 9.46
C ASP A 187 7.54 29.68 8.32
N ASN A 188 8.21 29.03 7.38
CA ASN A 188 7.58 28.47 6.17
C ASN A 188 7.45 26.94 6.17
N PHE A 189 8.01 26.25 7.17
CA PHE A 189 7.99 24.78 7.22
C PHE A 189 7.82 24.26 8.64
N ASP A 190 7.06 23.20 8.78
CA ASP A 190 6.88 22.43 10.01
C ASP A 190 6.72 20.95 9.72
N MET A 191 6.63 20.13 10.78
CA MET A 191 6.42 18.70 10.71
C MET A 191 5.40 18.22 11.74
N LEU A 192 4.67 17.17 11.39
CA LEU A 192 3.70 16.50 12.25
C LEU A 192 3.86 15.00 12.13
N SER A 193 4.04 14.29 13.23
CA SER A 193 3.91 12.83 13.26
C SER A 193 2.53 12.41 13.78
N VAL A 194 1.85 11.52 13.06
CA VAL A 194 0.52 11.00 13.41
C VAL A 194 0.64 9.51 13.68
N ALA A 195 0.46 9.12 14.94
CA ALA A 195 0.56 7.73 15.34
C ALA A 195 -0.73 6.98 15.04
N VAL A 196 -0.63 5.93 14.24
CA VAL A 196 -1.74 5.10 13.76
C VAL A 196 -1.56 3.65 14.16
N TRP A 197 -2.67 2.92 14.37
CA TRP A 197 -2.67 1.47 14.65
C TRP A 197 -1.79 1.06 15.83
N ASP A 198 -1.66 1.93 16.83
CA ASP A 198 -0.70 1.77 17.90
C ASP A 198 -1.36 1.97 19.28
N LYS A 199 -0.68 1.55 20.34
CA LYS A 199 -1.05 1.86 21.70
C LYS A 199 -0.41 3.17 22.12
N LEU A 200 -1.18 4.03 22.78
CA LEU A 200 -0.70 5.35 23.22
C LEU A 200 0.59 5.26 24.05
N GLU A 201 0.67 4.30 24.96
CA GLU A 201 1.83 4.10 25.84
C GLU A 201 3.10 3.75 25.03
N ASP A 202 2.96 2.85 24.05
CA ASP A 202 4.05 2.42 23.19
C ASP A 202 4.49 3.56 22.24
N THR A 203 3.51 4.33 21.73
CA THR A 203 3.78 5.53 20.91
C THR A 203 4.60 6.56 21.67
N ILE A 204 4.19 6.93 22.91
CA ILE A 204 4.88 7.92 23.73
C ILE A 204 6.33 7.50 23.95
N LYS A 205 6.54 6.25 24.38
CA LYS A 205 7.87 5.70 24.62
C LYS A 205 8.74 5.72 23.37
N ALA A 206 8.21 5.27 22.24
CA ALA A 206 8.96 5.24 20.99
C ALA A 206 9.24 6.66 20.46
N ALA A 207 8.35 7.63 20.65
CA ALA A 207 8.59 9.02 20.28
C ALA A 207 9.75 9.64 21.07
N GLU A 208 9.87 9.30 22.36
CA GLU A 208 11.01 9.70 23.18
C GLU A 208 12.31 9.03 22.71
N GLU A 209 12.30 7.71 22.47
CA GLU A 209 13.45 6.95 21.97
C GLU A 209 13.95 7.50 20.62
N GLU A 210 13.03 7.87 19.72
CA GLU A 210 13.34 8.41 18.39
C GLU A 210 13.62 9.94 18.41
N ASN A 211 13.57 10.60 19.57
CA ASN A 211 13.73 12.05 19.71
C ASN A 211 12.84 12.83 18.74
N ILE A 212 11.55 12.55 18.71
CA ILE A 212 10.57 13.29 17.93
C ILE A 212 10.30 14.62 18.66
N THR A 213 10.86 15.72 18.15
CA THR A 213 10.79 17.06 18.79
C THR A 213 9.79 18.00 18.14
N TRP A 214 9.16 17.58 17.05
CA TRP A 214 8.11 18.31 16.34
C TRP A 214 6.71 17.90 16.80
N ASN A 215 5.68 18.50 16.20
CA ASN A 215 4.29 18.29 16.57
C ASN A 215 3.87 16.82 16.41
N GLN A 216 2.97 16.37 17.26
CA GLN A 216 2.49 14.99 17.26
C GLN A 216 0.97 14.93 17.50
N ILE A 217 0.27 14.06 16.76
CA ILE A 217 -1.05 13.54 17.09
C ILE A 217 -0.85 12.07 17.46
N GLN A 218 -1.05 11.78 18.73
CA GLN A 218 -0.93 10.42 19.27
C GLN A 218 -2.29 9.74 19.27
N ASN A 219 -2.33 8.39 19.25
CA ASN A 219 -3.55 7.60 19.39
C ASN A 219 -4.59 7.79 18.25
N ALA A 220 -4.15 8.16 17.04
CA ALA A 220 -5.08 8.41 15.93
C ALA A 220 -5.77 7.14 15.38
N GLN A 221 -5.26 5.96 15.72
CA GLN A 221 -5.81 4.66 15.34
C GLN A 221 -6.06 4.56 13.83
N ARG A 222 -7.29 4.23 13.42
CA ARG A 222 -7.66 4.08 12.01
C ARG A 222 -8.20 5.36 11.37
N VAL A 223 -8.55 6.37 12.17
CA VAL A 223 -9.26 7.55 11.66
C VAL A 223 -8.56 8.19 10.46
N PRO A 224 -7.28 8.63 10.55
CA PRO A 224 -6.63 9.25 9.40
C PRO A 224 -6.31 8.26 8.28
N THR A 225 -6.03 6.99 8.61
CA THR A 225 -5.70 6.00 7.57
C THR A 225 -6.90 5.65 6.70
N ASP A 226 -8.09 5.59 7.28
CA ASP A 226 -9.33 5.39 6.54
C ASP A 226 -9.67 6.62 5.68
N ILE A 227 -9.47 7.85 6.19
CA ILE A 227 -9.69 9.11 5.45
C ILE A 227 -8.75 9.25 4.27
N TYR A 228 -7.46 8.95 4.46
CA TYR A 228 -6.42 9.15 3.43
C TYR A 228 -6.16 7.90 2.58
N GLY A 229 -6.89 6.81 2.81
CA GLY A 229 -6.72 5.55 2.10
C GLY A 229 -5.33 4.94 2.31
N ILE A 230 -4.78 5.05 3.52
CA ILE A 230 -3.44 4.55 3.87
C ILE A 230 -3.56 3.09 4.29
N GLU A 231 -2.98 2.20 3.51
CA GLU A 231 -3.00 0.74 3.74
C GLU A 231 -1.70 0.23 4.38
N GLY A 232 -0.65 1.06 4.39
CA GLY A 232 0.66 0.69 4.95
C GLY A 232 1.47 1.89 5.43
N ILE A 233 2.31 1.66 6.43
CA ILE A 233 3.20 2.66 7.02
C ILE A 233 4.69 2.22 6.91
N PRO A 234 5.65 3.19 6.87
CA PRO A 234 5.43 4.62 6.95
C PRO A 234 4.62 5.14 5.75
N HIS A 235 3.85 6.21 5.92
CA HIS A 235 3.24 6.94 4.82
C HIS A 235 3.46 8.44 5.06
N ILE A 236 4.14 9.10 4.13
CA ILE A 236 4.59 10.48 4.34
C ILE A 236 4.00 11.35 3.26
N ILE A 237 3.36 12.46 3.68
CA ILE A 237 2.68 13.41 2.81
C ILE A 237 3.23 14.81 3.06
N LEU A 238 3.53 15.55 1.98
CA LEU A 238 3.83 16.98 2.04
C LEU A 238 2.55 17.77 1.72
N PHE A 239 2.16 18.64 2.64
CA PHE A 239 1.06 19.58 2.47
C PHE A 239 1.58 20.99 2.20
N GLY A 240 0.90 21.73 1.34
CA GLY A 240 1.13 23.13 1.05
C GLY A 240 0.61 24.08 2.13
N PRO A 241 0.96 25.38 2.05
CA PRO A 241 0.54 26.38 3.03
C PRO A 241 -0.97 26.56 3.15
N ASP A 242 -1.70 26.28 2.09
CA ASP A 242 -3.17 26.31 2.03
C ASP A 242 -3.83 24.98 2.44
N GLY A 243 -3.02 23.93 2.62
CA GLY A 243 -3.48 22.58 2.93
C GLY A 243 -3.65 21.67 1.71
N THR A 244 -3.26 22.12 0.52
CA THR A 244 -3.20 21.26 -0.67
C THR A 244 -2.19 20.15 -0.47
N ILE A 245 -2.52 18.92 -0.86
CA ILE A 245 -1.60 17.79 -0.88
C ILE A 245 -0.63 17.98 -2.04
N VAL A 246 0.62 18.29 -1.73
CA VAL A 246 1.66 18.57 -2.73
C VAL A 246 2.29 17.28 -3.24
N LYS A 247 2.60 16.35 -2.32
CA LYS A 247 3.24 15.08 -2.62
C LYS A 247 2.85 14.04 -1.59
N ARG A 248 2.65 12.79 -2.00
CA ARG A 248 2.36 11.70 -1.06
C ARG A 248 3.18 10.45 -1.35
N GLY A 249 3.31 9.59 -0.36
CA GLY A 249 4.09 8.35 -0.47
C GLY A 249 5.60 8.56 -0.44
N LEU A 250 6.07 9.71 0.03
CA LEU A 250 7.48 10.07 0.08
C LEU A 250 8.31 9.10 0.94
N ARG A 251 9.58 8.87 0.52
CA ARG A 251 10.55 8.01 1.21
C ARG A 251 11.98 8.54 1.03
N GLY A 252 12.81 8.31 2.04
CA GLY A 252 14.25 8.57 1.97
C GLY A 252 14.58 9.96 1.44
N GLU A 253 15.51 10.06 0.50
CA GLU A 253 15.96 11.32 -0.09
C GLU A 253 14.86 12.11 -0.80
N GLU A 254 13.76 11.47 -1.21
CA GLU A 254 12.64 12.17 -1.86
C GLU A 254 11.95 13.15 -0.90
N ILE A 255 11.94 12.87 0.41
CA ILE A 255 11.36 13.75 1.43
C ILE A 255 12.07 15.09 1.40
N ARG A 256 13.41 15.07 1.54
CA ARG A 256 14.24 16.27 1.53
C ARG A 256 14.09 17.05 0.22
N LYS A 257 14.13 16.32 -0.92
CA LYS A 257 13.98 16.90 -2.25
C LYS A 257 12.64 17.60 -2.42
N ALA A 258 11.54 16.96 -2.05
CA ALA A 258 10.20 17.55 -2.14
C ALA A 258 10.06 18.82 -1.30
N VAL A 259 10.61 18.83 -0.07
CA VAL A 259 10.60 20.01 0.80
C VAL A 259 11.46 21.14 0.21
N ALA A 260 12.67 20.84 -0.27
CA ALA A 260 13.55 21.82 -0.88
C ALA A 260 12.91 22.47 -2.12
N GLU A 261 12.34 21.66 -3.03
CA GLU A 261 11.61 22.15 -4.21
C GLU A 261 10.43 23.04 -3.81
N ALA A 262 9.62 22.63 -2.83
CA ALA A 262 8.47 23.40 -2.36
C ALA A 262 8.86 24.75 -1.76
N LEU A 263 10.02 24.82 -1.08
CA LEU A 263 10.56 26.05 -0.48
C LEU A 263 11.41 26.90 -1.44
N GLY A 264 11.63 26.44 -2.70
CA GLY A 264 12.47 27.14 -3.67
C GLY A 264 13.97 27.15 -3.32
N LYS A 265 14.45 26.05 -2.72
CA LYS A 265 15.84 25.88 -2.25
C LYS A 265 16.60 24.81 -3.01
#